data_60ad180ef59717f226c741c661b6f8ab
#
_entry.id   60ad180ef59717f226c741c661b6f8ab
#
_cell.length_a   1.000
_cell.length_b   1.000
_cell.length_c   1.000
_cell.angle_alpha   90.00
_cell.angle_beta   90.00
_cell.angle_gamma   90.00
#
_symmetry.space_group_name_H-M   'P 1'
#
loop_
_entity.id
_entity.type
_entity.pdbx_description
1 polymer ?
#
loop_
_entity_poly.entity_id
_entity_poly.type
_entity_poly.pdbx_seq_one_letter_code
_entity_poly.pdbx_strand_id
1 'polypeptide(L)'
;MSNRKMITAALPYANGPVHIGHLAGVYIPADVYARFQRRLGKDVAFICGSDEHGIPITIRAKKEGVTPQDIVDKYHEIIKKSFSDLGISFDEYSRTTSPKHYETSQDFFKVLYEKGKFTEEMSEQYFDKQAGEFLADRYIVGTCPNCGNENAYGDQCEKCGTTLSPSELINPKSMLSGNVPILKETKNWYLPLNEYEDFLNEWIIEGHKDDWKPNVYGQVKSWLNDGLKPRAMTRDLNWGVPVPLPNAEGKVLYVWFDAPIGYISFTKEWAEKNGKNWKDYWQSEESDLVHFIGKDNIVFHCIIFPAMMKAHGDYIMPK
;
A
#
# COMPACT_ATOMS: atom_id res chain seq x y z
N MET A 1 17.61 11.85 -22.65
CA MET A 1 17.33 10.68 -21.78
C MET A 1 18.08 10.87 -20.49
N SER A 2 17.39 10.75 -19.34
CA SER A 2 17.99 10.88 -18.03
C SER A 2 19.15 9.91 -17.82
N ASN A 3 20.20 10.35 -17.11
CA ASN A 3 21.34 9.50 -16.79
C ASN A 3 21.10 8.64 -15.54
N ARG A 4 20.09 8.97 -14.73
CA ARG A 4 19.76 8.29 -13.48
C ARG A 4 18.43 7.55 -13.58
N LYS A 5 18.35 6.37 -12.99
CA LYS A 5 17.16 5.52 -12.97
C LYS A 5 16.83 5.09 -11.54
N MET A 6 15.66 5.51 -11.05
CA MET A 6 15.05 4.96 -9.87
C MET A 6 14.09 3.85 -10.30
N ILE A 7 14.43 2.62 -10.02
CA ILE A 7 13.65 1.44 -10.40
C ILE A 7 13.10 0.80 -9.13
N THR A 8 11.80 0.57 -9.10
CA THR A 8 11.16 -0.13 -7.97
C THR A 8 10.41 -1.35 -8.45
N ALA A 9 10.30 -2.36 -7.59
CA ALA A 9 9.41 -3.50 -7.78
C ALA A 9 8.34 -3.50 -6.69
N ALA A 10 7.09 -3.82 -7.03
CA ALA A 10 5.98 -3.86 -6.08
C ALA A 10 6.34 -4.69 -4.84
N LEU A 11 6.07 -4.15 -3.66
CA LEU A 11 6.41 -4.80 -2.40
C LEU A 11 5.60 -6.10 -2.25
N PRO A 12 6.26 -7.27 -2.10
CA PRO A 12 5.54 -8.49 -1.76
C PRO A 12 4.99 -8.41 -0.35
N TYR A 13 3.77 -8.89 -0.16
CA TYR A 13 3.11 -8.89 1.13
C TYR A 13 3.68 -9.99 2.04
N ALA A 14 4.16 -9.63 3.24
CA ALA A 14 4.87 -10.55 4.13
C ALA A 14 3.93 -11.46 4.94
N ASN A 15 2.99 -12.12 4.26
CA ASN A 15 2.09 -13.11 4.85
C ASN A 15 2.17 -14.49 4.21
N GLY A 16 3.10 -14.68 3.28
CA GLY A 16 3.31 -15.94 2.55
C GLY A 16 4.56 -15.88 1.67
N PRO A 17 5.02 -17.03 1.13
CA PRO A 17 6.14 -17.05 0.20
C PRO A 17 5.72 -16.46 -1.16
N VAL A 18 6.69 -15.95 -1.90
CA VAL A 18 6.48 -15.60 -3.32
C VAL A 18 6.33 -16.87 -4.15
N HIS A 19 5.59 -16.77 -5.25
CA HIS A 19 5.38 -17.86 -6.20
C HIS A 19 5.77 -17.45 -7.62
N ILE A 20 5.79 -18.39 -8.56
CA ILE A 20 6.23 -18.17 -9.94
C ILE A 20 5.52 -16.99 -10.64
N GLY A 21 4.24 -16.75 -10.33
CA GLY A 21 3.49 -15.61 -10.88
C GLY A 21 4.04 -14.26 -10.44
N HIS A 22 4.44 -14.13 -9.18
CA HIS A 22 5.12 -12.93 -8.68
C HIS A 22 6.47 -12.73 -9.38
N LEU A 23 7.26 -13.80 -9.46
CA LEU A 23 8.60 -13.77 -10.06
C LEU A 23 8.57 -13.38 -11.53
N ALA A 24 7.76 -14.08 -12.32
CA ALA A 24 7.64 -13.86 -13.76
C ALA A 24 6.92 -12.55 -14.11
N GLY A 25 5.97 -12.12 -13.27
CA GLY A 25 5.16 -10.93 -13.53
C GLY A 25 5.84 -9.60 -13.17
N VAL A 26 6.68 -9.61 -12.14
CA VAL A 26 7.23 -8.37 -11.57
C VAL A 26 8.76 -8.43 -11.43
N TYR A 27 9.30 -9.36 -10.62
CA TYR A 27 10.68 -9.24 -10.11
C TYR A 27 11.74 -9.58 -11.15
N ILE A 28 11.54 -10.62 -11.96
CA ILE A 28 12.46 -10.97 -13.05
C ILE A 28 12.48 -9.90 -14.14
N PRO A 29 11.32 -9.40 -14.64
CA PRO A 29 11.32 -8.28 -15.59
C PRO A 29 12.01 -7.01 -15.05
N ALA A 30 11.79 -6.68 -13.78
CA ALA A 30 12.42 -5.54 -13.12
C ALA A 30 13.95 -5.70 -13.05
N ASP A 31 14.44 -6.88 -12.67
CA ASP A 31 15.86 -7.18 -12.59
C ASP A 31 16.54 -7.15 -13.97
N VAL A 32 15.91 -7.73 -14.98
CA VAL A 32 16.42 -7.67 -16.37
C VAL A 32 16.54 -6.22 -16.83
N TYR A 33 15.53 -5.40 -16.57
CA TYR A 33 15.57 -3.98 -16.89
C TYR A 33 16.66 -3.23 -16.13
N ALA A 34 16.79 -3.46 -14.82
CA ALA A 34 17.82 -2.82 -14.00
C ALA A 34 19.24 -3.18 -14.49
N ARG A 35 19.51 -4.46 -14.77
CA ARG A 35 20.79 -4.92 -15.34
C ARG A 35 21.07 -4.31 -16.71
N PHE A 36 20.05 -4.21 -17.56
CA PHE A 36 20.18 -3.57 -18.86
C PHE A 36 20.57 -2.09 -18.73
N GLN A 37 19.89 -1.34 -17.84
CA GLN A 37 20.21 0.07 -17.62
C GLN A 37 21.64 0.26 -17.04
N ARG A 38 22.08 -0.59 -16.11
CA ARG A 38 23.45 -0.58 -15.59
C ARG A 38 24.48 -0.85 -16.71
N ARG A 39 24.18 -1.80 -17.62
CA ARG A 39 25.04 -2.10 -18.77
C ARG A 39 25.15 -0.94 -19.77
N LEU A 40 24.12 -0.09 -19.83
CA LEU A 40 24.15 1.16 -20.61
C LEU A 40 24.90 2.30 -19.89
N GLY A 41 25.55 2.03 -18.76
CA GLY A 41 26.30 3.02 -17.98
C GLY A 41 25.43 4.01 -17.20
N LYS A 42 24.13 3.70 -16.97
CA LYS A 42 23.24 4.54 -16.18
C LYS A 42 23.51 4.38 -14.68
N ASP A 43 23.33 5.46 -13.93
CA ASP A 43 23.28 5.43 -12.45
C ASP A 43 21.92 4.88 -12.02
N VAL A 44 21.93 3.63 -11.54
CA VAL A 44 20.70 2.87 -11.22
C VAL A 44 20.60 2.63 -9.73
N ALA A 45 19.44 2.94 -9.16
CA ALA A 45 18.99 2.44 -7.84
C ALA A 45 17.81 1.49 -8.08
N PHE A 46 17.96 0.21 -7.76
CA PHE A 46 16.92 -0.81 -7.87
C PHE A 46 16.47 -1.25 -6.50
N ILE A 47 15.30 -0.78 -6.08
CA ILE A 47 14.80 -0.82 -4.71
C ILE A 47 13.54 -1.68 -4.61
N CYS A 48 13.48 -2.51 -3.56
CA CYS A 48 12.31 -3.27 -3.15
C CYS A 48 12.32 -3.46 -1.63
N GLY A 49 11.32 -4.12 -1.12
CA GLY A 49 11.18 -4.52 0.29
C GLY A 49 9.88 -5.26 0.51
N SER A 50 9.62 -5.75 1.71
CA SER A 50 8.37 -6.39 2.07
C SER A 50 7.35 -5.39 2.61
N ASP A 51 6.09 -5.54 2.18
CA ASP A 51 4.93 -4.90 2.79
C ASP A 51 4.49 -5.72 4.01
N GLU A 52 4.53 -5.11 5.19
CA GLU A 52 4.42 -5.81 6.49
C GLU A 52 3.27 -5.31 7.35
N HIS A 53 2.43 -4.40 6.85
CA HIS A 53 1.30 -3.86 7.59
C HIS A 53 -0.04 -4.39 7.08
N GLY A 54 -1.10 -4.17 7.86
CA GLY A 54 -2.48 -4.47 7.47
C GLY A 54 -3.07 -5.74 8.06
N ILE A 55 -4.37 -5.88 7.82
CA ILE A 55 -5.27 -6.85 8.45
C ILE A 55 -4.90 -8.33 8.19
N PRO A 56 -4.54 -8.76 6.96
CA PRO A 56 -4.22 -10.17 6.72
C PRO A 56 -3.08 -10.70 7.58
N ILE A 57 -2.11 -9.86 7.96
CA ILE A 57 -1.01 -10.23 8.86
C ILE A 57 -1.53 -10.45 10.28
N THR A 58 -2.35 -9.54 10.79
CA THR A 58 -2.92 -9.68 12.14
C THR A 58 -3.87 -10.88 12.24
N ILE A 59 -4.67 -11.16 11.20
CA ILE A 59 -5.50 -12.37 11.14
C ILE A 59 -4.63 -13.62 11.19
N ARG A 60 -3.56 -13.67 10.40
CA ARG A 60 -2.64 -14.79 10.37
C ARG A 60 -1.94 -15.01 11.71
N ALA A 61 -1.45 -13.93 12.32
CA ALA A 61 -0.81 -13.97 13.63
C ALA A 61 -1.75 -14.56 14.69
N LYS A 62 -3.01 -14.11 14.75
CA LYS A 62 -4.04 -14.67 15.65
C LYS A 62 -4.29 -16.15 15.39
N LYS A 63 -4.39 -16.55 14.11
CA LYS A 63 -4.61 -17.96 13.73
C LYS A 63 -3.44 -18.87 14.11
N GLU A 64 -2.21 -18.38 14.00
CA GLU A 64 -0.99 -19.13 14.34
C GLU A 64 -0.61 -19.00 15.83
N GLY A 65 -1.29 -18.15 16.62
CA GLY A 65 -1.03 -17.91 18.05
C GLY A 65 0.30 -17.19 18.31
N VAL A 66 0.73 -16.34 17.38
CA VAL A 66 1.99 -15.58 17.44
C VAL A 66 1.72 -14.07 17.26
N THR A 67 2.74 -13.25 17.39
CA THR A 67 2.62 -11.81 17.13
C THR A 67 2.63 -11.48 15.63
N PRO A 68 2.07 -10.32 15.20
CA PRO A 68 2.23 -9.84 13.82
C PRO A 68 3.71 -9.71 13.42
N GLN A 69 4.59 -9.31 14.36
CA GLN A 69 6.02 -9.19 14.13
C GLN A 69 6.66 -10.56 13.78
N ASP A 70 6.29 -11.63 14.48
CA ASP A 70 6.80 -12.98 14.19
C ASP A 70 6.43 -13.44 12.77
N ILE A 71 5.21 -13.10 12.32
CA ILE A 71 4.77 -13.42 10.95
C ILE A 71 5.63 -12.69 9.93
N VAL A 72 5.77 -11.37 10.07
CA VAL A 72 6.50 -10.58 9.07
C VAL A 72 8.00 -10.88 9.08
N ASP A 73 8.61 -11.13 10.24
CA ASP A 73 10.01 -11.54 10.32
C ASP A 73 10.26 -12.85 9.57
N LYS A 74 9.42 -13.84 9.80
CA LYS A 74 9.48 -15.14 9.10
C LYS A 74 9.38 -14.97 7.58
N TYR A 75 8.37 -14.24 7.10
CA TYR A 75 8.13 -14.14 5.65
C TYR A 75 9.05 -13.15 4.96
N HIS A 76 9.50 -12.08 5.63
CA HIS A 76 10.56 -11.22 5.13
C HIS A 76 11.81 -12.02 4.77
N GLU A 77 12.30 -12.84 5.69
CA GLU A 77 13.52 -13.64 5.47
C GLU A 77 13.32 -14.71 4.36
N ILE A 78 12.16 -15.37 4.31
CA ILE A 78 11.86 -16.35 3.27
C ILE A 78 11.84 -15.68 1.88
N ILE A 79 11.19 -14.51 1.77
CA ILE A 79 11.06 -13.78 0.51
C ILE A 79 12.42 -13.24 0.06
N LYS A 80 13.14 -12.59 0.97
CA LYS A 80 14.51 -12.07 0.75
C LYS A 80 15.46 -13.16 0.26
N LYS A 81 15.43 -14.32 0.94
CA LYS A 81 16.22 -15.47 0.53
C LYS A 81 15.82 -15.96 -0.86
N SER A 82 14.53 -16.04 -1.17
CA SER A 82 14.05 -16.48 -2.49
C SER A 82 14.57 -15.58 -3.62
N PHE A 83 14.58 -14.27 -3.41
CA PHE A 83 15.14 -13.31 -4.38
C PHE A 83 16.65 -13.46 -4.51
N SER A 84 17.37 -13.65 -3.40
CA SER A 84 18.82 -13.89 -3.40
C SER A 84 19.18 -15.18 -4.14
N ASP A 85 18.47 -16.28 -3.89
CA ASP A 85 18.68 -17.57 -4.54
C ASP A 85 18.47 -17.51 -6.06
N LEU A 86 17.57 -16.64 -6.52
CA LEU A 86 17.32 -16.36 -7.93
C LEU A 86 18.28 -15.32 -8.53
N GLY A 87 19.15 -14.73 -7.72
CA GLY A 87 20.10 -13.71 -8.15
C GLY A 87 19.47 -12.39 -8.56
N ILE A 88 18.29 -12.04 -8.03
CA ILE A 88 17.67 -10.71 -8.24
C ILE A 88 18.59 -9.64 -7.64
N SER A 89 18.97 -8.65 -8.42
CA SER A 89 20.04 -7.71 -8.11
C SER A 89 19.55 -6.39 -7.47
N PHE A 90 18.65 -6.47 -6.47
CA PHE A 90 18.28 -5.28 -5.71
C PHE A 90 19.49 -4.60 -5.08
N ASP A 91 19.54 -3.27 -5.15
CA ASP A 91 20.52 -2.46 -4.42
C ASP A 91 20.15 -2.34 -2.93
N GLU A 92 18.85 -2.37 -2.63
CA GLU A 92 18.30 -2.50 -1.27
C GLU A 92 17.01 -3.34 -1.30
N TYR A 93 16.91 -4.28 -0.36
CA TYR A 93 15.69 -5.00 -0.02
C TYR A 93 15.39 -4.81 1.45
N SER A 94 14.51 -3.88 1.78
CA SER A 94 14.15 -3.50 3.14
C SER A 94 12.73 -3.95 3.52
N ARG A 95 12.10 -3.28 4.49
CA ARG A 95 10.81 -3.67 5.05
C ARG A 95 10.04 -2.47 5.62
N THR A 96 8.70 -2.50 5.56
CA THR A 96 7.87 -1.40 6.06
C THR A 96 7.80 -1.32 7.59
N THR A 97 8.30 -2.33 8.33
CA THR A 97 8.50 -2.25 9.79
C THR A 97 9.85 -1.65 10.20
N SER A 98 10.68 -1.16 9.24
CA SER A 98 11.94 -0.51 9.60
C SER A 98 11.71 0.85 10.28
N PRO A 99 12.55 1.26 11.24
CA PRO A 99 12.46 2.58 11.86
C PRO A 99 12.51 3.73 10.86
N LYS A 100 13.33 3.60 9.81
CA LYS A 100 13.43 4.60 8.74
C LYS A 100 12.14 4.75 7.96
N HIS A 101 11.41 3.65 7.77
CA HIS A 101 10.12 3.68 7.10
C HIS A 101 9.07 4.38 7.97
N TYR A 102 9.01 4.10 9.27
CA TYR A 102 8.11 4.79 10.20
C TYR A 102 8.35 6.30 10.18
N GLU A 103 9.60 6.75 10.34
CA GLU A 103 9.99 8.15 10.25
C GLU A 103 9.53 8.77 8.93
N THR A 104 9.86 8.14 7.80
CA THR A 104 9.55 8.68 6.46
C THR A 104 8.05 8.76 6.19
N SER A 105 7.28 7.74 6.58
CA SER A 105 5.83 7.71 6.37
C SER A 105 5.11 8.73 7.24
N GLN A 106 5.55 8.90 8.48
CA GLN A 106 5.04 9.92 9.38
C GLN A 106 5.35 11.34 8.89
N ASP A 107 6.57 11.58 8.43
CA ASP A 107 6.96 12.88 7.88
C ASP A 107 6.17 13.20 6.60
N PHE A 108 5.99 12.23 5.71
CA PHE A 108 5.18 12.40 4.51
C PHE A 108 3.74 12.77 4.86
N PHE A 109 3.14 12.07 5.82
CA PHE A 109 1.78 12.37 6.31
C PHE A 109 1.69 13.76 6.91
N LYS A 110 2.65 14.18 7.76
CA LYS A 110 2.69 15.52 8.36
C LYS A 110 2.74 16.62 7.30
N VAL A 111 3.57 16.46 6.27
CA VAL A 111 3.65 17.43 5.17
C VAL A 111 2.30 17.61 4.48
N LEU A 112 1.58 16.53 4.19
CA LEU A 112 0.25 16.61 3.60
C LEU A 112 -0.76 17.27 4.56
N TYR A 113 -0.70 16.92 5.84
CA TYR A 113 -1.57 17.50 6.87
C TYR A 113 -1.35 19.01 7.02
N GLU A 114 -0.11 19.44 7.15
CA GLU A 114 0.27 20.87 7.28
C GLU A 114 -0.07 21.67 6.02
N LYS A 115 -0.04 21.05 4.84
CA LYS A 115 -0.49 21.65 3.58
C LYS A 115 -2.01 21.62 3.40
N GLY A 116 -2.78 21.13 4.38
CA GLY A 116 -4.25 21.06 4.32
C GLY A 116 -4.76 20.16 3.20
N LYS A 117 -4.05 19.05 2.91
CA LYS A 117 -4.40 18.13 1.83
C LYS A 117 -5.36 17.02 2.26
N PHE A 118 -5.73 16.95 3.52
CA PHE A 118 -6.71 16.00 4.05
C PHE A 118 -8.00 16.69 4.46
N THR A 119 -9.13 16.01 4.25
CA THR A 119 -10.38 16.29 4.92
C THR A 119 -10.51 15.38 6.15
N GLU A 120 -11.13 15.90 7.22
CA GLU A 120 -11.44 15.10 8.42
C GLU A 120 -12.90 14.69 8.37
N GLU A 121 -13.18 13.40 8.47
CA GLU A 121 -14.54 12.89 8.44
C GLU A 121 -14.81 11.98 9.64
N MET A 122 -16.00 12.16 10.23
CA MET A 122 -16.53 11.25 11.23
C MET A 122 -17.32 10.15 10.53
N SER A 123 -17.08 8.91 10.93
CA SER A 123 -17.83 7.74 10.45
C SER A 123 -18.14 6.79 11.58
N GLU A 124 -19.22 6.03 11.46
CA GLU A 124 -19.50 4.94 12.37
C GLU A 124 -18.84 3.66 11.87
N GLN A 125 -18.11 2.98 12.76
CA GLN A 125 -17.50 1.69 12.49
C GLN A 125 -17.84 0.70 13.60
N TYR A 126 -17.85 -0.58 13.28
CA TYR A 126 -18.07 -1.62 14.28
C TYR A 126 -16.90 -1.70 15.26
N PHE A 127 -17.24 -1.80 16.53
CA PHE A 127 -16.30 -1.85 17.65
C PHE A 127 -16.62 -3.05 18.55
N ASP A 128 -15.61 -3.83 18.86
CA ASP A 128 -15.71 -4.92 19.84
C ASP A 128 -15.38 -4.40 21.23
N LYS A 129 -16.40 -4.32 22.10
CA LYS A 129 -16.21 -3.83 23.49
C LYS A 129 -15.30 -4.71 24.32
N GLN A 130 -15.30 -6.04 24.10
CA GLN A 130 -14.52 -6.98 24.89
C GLN A 130 -13.05 -6.97 24.43
N ALA A 131 -12.81 -6.93 23.12
CA ALA A 131 -11.46 -6.81 22.57
C ALA A 131 -10.89 -5.39 22.72
N GLY A 132 -11.76 -4.37 22.88
CA GLY A 132 -11.34 -2.97 22.94
C GLY A 132 -10.86 -2.41 21.60
N GLU A 133 -11.29 -3.01 20.48
CA GLU A 133 -10.78 -2.71 19.14
C GLU A 133 -11.90 -2.43 18.13
N PHE A 134 -11.65 -1.51 17.20
CA PHE A 134 -12.46 -1.39 15.99
C PHE A 134 -12.28 -2.61 15.09
N LEU A 135 -13.35 -3.01 14.44
CA LEU A 135 -13.36 -4.19 13.59
C LEU A 135 -13.25 -3.79 12.11
N ALA A 136 -12.24 -4.28 11.45
CA ALA A 136 -12.25 -4.29 9.99
C ALA A 136 -13.32 -5.27 9.48
N ASP A 137 -13.80 -5.04 8.26
CA ASP A 137 -14.92 -5.80 7.68
C ASP A 137 -14.72 -7.32 7.76
N ARG A 138 -13.51 -7.82 7.54
CA ARG A 138 -13.16 -9.24 7.66
C ARG A 138 -13.08 -9.78 9.10
N TYR A 139 -13.12 -8.92 10.09
CA TYR A 139 -13.28 -9.34 11.49
C TYR A 139 -14.73 -9.46 11.94
N ILE A 140 -15.68 -9.20 11.03
CA ILE A 140 -17.10 -9.33 11.29
C ILE A 140 -17.61 -10.51 10.46
N VAL A 141 -18.31 -11.42 11.11
CA VAL A 141 -18.93 -12.59 10.49
C VAL A 141 -20.40 -12.65 10.84
N GLY A 142 -21.22 -13.08 9.91
CA GLY A 142 -22.66 -13.21 10.12
C GLY A 142 -23.34 -13.98 9.01
N THR A 143 -24.68 -13.98 9.01
CA THR A 143 -25.44 -14.67 7.98
C THR A 143 -25.59 -13.79 6.74
N CYS A 144 -25.19 -14.33 5.59
CA CYS A 144 -25.35 -13.68 4.30
C CYS A 144 -26.83 -13.47 3.95
N PRO A 145 -27.28 -12.24 3.67
CA PRO A 145 -28.69 -11.99 3.32
C PRO A 145 -29.10 -12.61 1.99
N ASN A 146 -28.15 -12.89 1.10
CA ASN A 146 -28.43 -13.42 -0.24
C ASN A 146 -28.56 -14.94 -0.28
N CYS A 147 -27.70 -15.70 0.43
CA CYS A 147 -27.67 -17.18 0.33
C CYS A 147 -27.80 -17.92 1.65
N GLY A 148 -27.98 -17.22 2.77
CA GLY A 148 -28.14 -17.83 4.09
C GLY A 148 -26.87 -18.48 4.67
N ASN A 149 -25.69 -18.23 4.10
CA ASN A 149 -24.42 -18.71 4.66
C ASN A 149 -24.16 -18.05 6.01
N GLU A 150 -24.09 -18.81 7.10
CA GLU A 150 -23.93 -18.29 8.47
C GLU A 150 -22.50 -17.79 8.79
N ASN A 151 -21.55 -18.01 7.87
CA ASN A 151 -20.15 -17.61 8.02
C ASN A 151 -19.71 -16.69 6.88
N ALA A 152 -20.56 -15.74 6.48
CA ALA A 152 -20.19 -14.71 5.55
C ALA A 152 -19.37 -13.60 6.24
N TYR A 153 -18.30 -13.14 5.59
CA TYR A 153 -17.52 -11.99 6.07
C TYR A 153 -18.18 -10.67 5.72
N GLY A 154 -17.82 -9.63 6.44
CA GLY A 154 -18.40 -8.30 6.27
C GLY A 154 -18.09 -7.61 4.94
N ASP A 155 -17.09 -8.07 4.18
CA ASP A 155 -16.74 -7.56 2.85
C ASP A 155 -17.28 -8.43 1.71
N GLN A 156 -17.42 -9.73 1.93
CA GLN A 156 -17.85 -10.67 0.90
C GLN A 156 -18.34 -11.98 1.49
N CYS A 157 -19.34 -12.59 0.86
CA CYS A 157 -19.75 -13.96 1.13
C CYS A 157 -18.91 -14.95 0.32
N GLU A 158 -18.07 -15.74 0.97
CA GLU A 158 -17.20 -16.75 0.34
C GLU A 158 -18.00 -17.87 -0.38
N LYS A 159 -19.28 -18.08 -0.04
CA LYS A 159 -20.11 -19.12 -0.64
C LYS A 159 -20.78 -18.69 -1.95
N CYS A 160 -21.34 -17.49 -2.02
CA CYS A 160 -22.06 -17.01 -3.21
C CYS A 160 -21.34 -15.86 -3.95
N GLY A 161 -20.20 -15.37 -3.43
CA GLY A 161 -19.40 -14.33 -4.07
C GLY A 161 -20.00 -12.91 -3.97
N THR A 162 -21.16 -12.73 -3.31
CA THR A 162 -21.78 -11.41 -3.18
C THR A 162 -20.90 -10.50 -2.33
N THR A 163 -20.60 -9.30 -2.83
CA THR A 163 -19.96 -8.23 -2.06
C THR A 163 -20.96 -7.73 -1.01
N LEU A 164 -20.47 -7.53 0.21
CA LEU A 164 -21.27 -7.13 1.37
C LEU A 164 -20.63 -5.92 2.05
N SER A 165 -21.43 -5.23 2.85
CA SER A 165 -20.92 -4.40 3.95
C SER A 165 -21.28 -5.06 5.29
N PRO A 166 -20.52 -4.80 6.37
CA PRO A 166 -20.81 -5.38 7.68
C PRO A 166 -22.23 -5.12 8.18
N SER A 167 -22.82 -3.99 7.79
CA SER A 167 -24.20 -3.62 8.15
C SER A 167 -25.28 -4.44 7.46
N GLU A 168 -24.96 -5.14 6.38
CA GLU A 168 -25.90 -6.00 5.64
C GLU A 168 -25.95 -7.42 6.21
N LEU A 169 -24.96 -7.82 7.01
CA LEU A 169 -24.94 -9.13 7.64
C LEU A 169 -26.09 -9.28 8.66
N ILE A 170 -26.74 -10.42 8.62
CA ILE A 170 -27.74 -10.79 9.64
C ILE A 170 -26.99 -11.38 10.84
N ASN A 171 -27.30 -10.89 12.05
CA ASN A 171 -26.64 -11.30 13.30
C ASN A 171 -25.11 -11.19 13.26
N PRO A 172 -24.52 -10.02 12.98
CA PRO A 172 -23.09 -9.86 12.92
C PRO A 172 -22.41 -10.14 14.25
N LYS A 173 -21.28 -10.83 14.23
CA LYS A 173 -20.44 -11.15 15.38
C LYS A 173 -18.99 -10.78 15.12
N SER A 174 -18.30 -10.33 16.16
CA SER A 174 -16.86 -10.14 16.12
C SER A 174 -16.15 -11.49 16.06
N MET A 175 -15.21 -11.65 15.15
CA MET A 175 -14.31 -12.80 15.13
C MET A 175 -13.28 -12.78 16.27
N LEU A 176 -13.13 -11.65 16.99
CA LEU A 176 -12.17 -11.51 18.08
C LEU A 176 -12.72 -12.07 19.38
N SER A 177 -13.96 -11.74 19.72
CA SER A 177 -14.60 -12.11 20.98
C SER A 177 -15.82 -13.04 20.83
N GLY A 178 -16.35 -13.18 19.62
CA GLY A 178 -17.62 -13.88 19.36
C GLY A 178 -18.88 -13.07 19.72
N ASN A 179 -18.73 -11.87 20.30
CA ASN A 179 -19.83 -11.02 20.73
C ASN A 179 -20.39 -10.18 19.56
N VAL A 180 -21.60 -9.67 19.77
CA VAL A 180 -22.21 -8.70 18.86
C VAL A 180 -21.45 -7.37 18.97
N PRO A 181 -20.85 -6.85 17.90
CA PRO A 181 -20.16 -5.58 17.93
C PRO A 181 -21.16 -4.42 17.97
N ILE A 182 -20.72 -3.27 18.45
CA ILE A 182 -21.49 -2.03 18.46
C ILE A 182 -20.97 -1.06 17.40
N LEU A 183 -21.82 -0.17 16.93
CA LEU A 183 -21.38 0.99 16.17
C LEU A 183 -20.77 2.04 17.11
N LYS A 184 -19.63 2.61 16.73
CA LYS A 184 -18.92 3.66 17.47
C LYS A 184 -18.38 4.67 16.48
N GLU A 185 -18.53 5.94 16.76
CA GLU A 185 -17.96 7.01 15.96
C GLU A 185 -16.45 7.00 16.02
N THR A 186 -15.83 7.23 14.87
CA THR A 186 -14.39 7.42 14.73
C THR A 186 -14.09 8.47 13.68
N LYS A 187 -13.00 9.22 13.89
CA LYS A 187 -12.50 10.23 12.97
C LYS A 187 -11.37 9.66 12.14
N ASN A 188 -11.43 9.86 10.83
CA ASN A 188 -10.33 9.50 9.92
C ASN A 188 -9.98 10.67 8.98
N TRP A 189 -8.77 10.64 8.44
CA TRP A 189 -8.24 11.63 7.49
C TRP A 189 -8.33 11.07 6.08
N TYR A 190 -8.97 11.82 5.19
CA TYR A 190 -9.24 11.42 3.81
C TYR A 190 -8.44 12.29 2.84
N LEU A 191 -7.79 11.65 1.87
CA LEU A 191 -7.25 12.34 0.71
C LEU A 191 -8.39 12.50 -0.32
N PRO A 192 -8.76 13.73 -0.70
CA PRO A 192 -9.82 13.98 -1.68
C PRO A 192 -9.32 13.70 -3.10
N LEU A 193 -9.29 12.42 -3.51
CA LEU A 193 -8.75 12.00 -4.81
C LEU A 193 -9.47 12.66 -6.00
N ASN A 194 -10.74 13.02 -5.85
CA ASN A 194 -11.52 13.76 -6.83
C ASN A 194 -10.89 15.14 -7.18
N GLU A 195 -10.18 15.78 -6.27
CA GLU A 195 -9.50 17.06 -6.54
C GLU A 195 -8.24 16.87 -7.42
N TYR A 196 -7.79 15.63 -7.64
CA TYR A 196 -6.64 15.31 -8.47
C TYR A 196 -7.03 14.73 -9.85
N GLU A 197 -8.33 14.63 -10.18
CA GLU A 197 -8.81 14.06 -11.44
C GLU A 197 -8.26 14.80 -12.67
N ASP A 198 -8.29 16.12 -12.68
CA ASP A 198 -7.77 16.92 -13.81
C ASP A 198 -6.29 16.66 -14.02
N PHE A 199 -5.49 16.66 -12.95
CA PHE A 199 -4.07 16.33 -13.01
C PHE A 199 -3.83 14.90 -13.54
N LEU A 200 -4.58 13.92 -13.03
CA LEU A 200 -4.44 12.53 -13.44
C LEU A 200 -4.89 12.31 -14.89
N ASN A 201 -5.93 13.00 -15.34
CA ASN A 201 -6.36 12.96 -16.75
C ASN A 201 -5.28 13.54 -17.68
N GLU A 202 -4.75 14.73 -17.38
CA GLU A 202 -3.68 15.33 -18.16
C GLU A 202 -2.43 14.44 -18.17
N TRP A 203 -1.97 14.00 -17.01
CA TRP A 203 -0.75 13.21 -16.90
C TRP A 203 -0.88 11.82 -17.53
N ILE A 204 -1.99 11.08 -17.30
CA ILE A 204 -2.15 9.71 -17.77
C ILE A 204 -2.80 9.65 -19.15
N ILE A 205 -3.98 10.27 -19.31
CA ILE A 205 -4.80 10.07 -20.51
C ILE A 205 -4.19 10.79 -21.72
N GLU A 206 -3.60 11.97 -21.50
CA GLU A 206 -2.94 12.71 -22.55
C GLU A 206 -1.44 12.39 -22.64
N GLY A 207 -0.77 12.20 -21.47
CA GLY A 207 0.67 12.05 -21.38
C GLY A 207 1.18 10.63 -21.66
N HIS A 208 0.44 9.58 -21.30
CA HIS A 208 0.92 8.19 -21.33
C HIS A 208 0.10 7.23 -22.23
N LYS A 209 -0.67 7.75 -23.16
CA LYS A 209 -1.51 6.97 -24.07
C LYS A 209 -0.72 5.96 -24.91
N ASP A 210 0.47 6.35 -25.34
CA ASP A 210 1.25 5.62 -26.35
C ASP A 210 2.41 4.82 -25.73
N ASP A 211 2.76 5.04 -24.45
CA ASP A 211 3.89 4.39 -23.78
C ASP A 211 3.48 3.40 -22.68
N TRP A 212 2.30 3.58 -22.08
CA TRP A 212 1.79 2.61 -21.10
C TRP A 212 1.18 1.38 -21.78
N LYS A 213 1.29 0.23 -21.12
CA LYS A 213 0.65 -1.00 -21.61
C LYS A 213 -0.86 -0.80 -21.73
N PRO A 214 -1.50 -1.24 -22.84
CA PRO A 214 -2.94 -1.00 -23.08
C PRO A 214 -3.87 -1.45 -21.96
N ASN A 215 -3.55 -2.55 -21.26
CA ASN A 215 -4.34 -3.03 -20.13
C ASN A 215 -4.24 -2.12 -18.90
N VAL A 216 -3.06 -1.53 -18.63
CA VAL A 216 -2.86 -0.56 -17.54
C VAL A 216 -3.61 0.72 -17.86
N TYR A 217 -3.35 1.29 -19.03
CA TYR A 217 -4.02 2.50 -19.49
C TYR A 217 -5.55 2.35 -19.50
N GLY A 218 -6.08 1.23 -20.03
CA GLY A 218 -7.52 0.98 -20.08
C GLY A 218 -8.17 0.87 -18.70
N GLN A 219 -7.51 0.21 -17.74
CA GLN A 219 -8.00 0.10 -16.38
C GLN A 219 -8.04 1.46 -15.67
N VAL A 220 -6.98 2.25 -15.78
CA VAL A 220 -6.90 3.60 -15.17
C VAL A 220 -7.94 4.53 -15.79
N LYS A 221 -8.08 4.51 -17.13
CA LYS A 221 -9.11 5.28 -17.82
C LYS A 221 -10.53 4.95 -17.35
N SER A 222 -10.82 3.66 -17.09
CA SER A 222 -12.12 3.28 -16.53
C SER A 222 -12.34 3.90 -15.15
N TRP A 223 -11.36 3.87 -14.27
CA TRP A 223 -11.46 4.47 -12.94
C TRP A 223 -11.70 5.99 -12.99
N LEU A 224 -10.98 6.69 -13.85
CA LEU A 224 -11.15 8.14 -14.02
C LEU A 224 -12.52 8.49 -14.60
N ASN A 225 -13.04 7.67 -15.55
CA ASN A 225 -14.38 7.87 -16.11
C ASN A 225 -15.50 7.64 -15.07
N ASP A 226 -15.29 6.71 -14.13
CA ASP A 226 -16.27 6.41 -13.06
C ASP A 226 -16.28 7.50 -11.97
N GLY A 227 -15.27 8.41 -11.99
CA GLY A 227 -15.03 9.44 -11.00
C GLY A 227 -14.34 8.89 -9.74
N LEU A 228 -13.40 9.67 -9.21
CA LEU A 228 -12.67 9.31 -8.00
C LEU A 228 -13.43 9.80 -6.75
N LYS A 229 -13.25 9.08 -5.66
CA LYS A 229 -13.86 9.43 -4.35
C LYS A 229 -12.77 9.69 -3.31
N PRO A 230 -13.03 10.55 -2.32
CA PRO A 230 -12.14 10.70 -1.17
C PRO A 230 -11.80 9.33 -0.56
N ARG A 231 -10.55 9.13 -0.18
CA ARG A 231 -10.08 7.87 0.38
C ARG A 231 -9.45 8.07 1.74
N ALA A 232 -9.91 7.30 2.73
CA ALA A 232 -9.36 7.35 4.08
C ALA A 232 -7.90 6.84 4.07
N MET A 233 -6.99 7.68 4.59
CA MET A 233 -5.55 7.41 4.69
C MET A 233 -5.13 6.95 6.09
N THR A 234 -6.10 6.80 6.99
CA THR A 234 -5.89 6.27 8.34
C THR A 234 -6.87 5.15 8.64
N ARG A 235 -6.53 4.31 9.63
CA ARG A 235 -7.36 3.19 10.09
C ARG A 235 -7.28 3.06 11.60
N ASP A 236 -8.35 2.60 12.20
CA ASP A 236 -8.42 2.22 13.62
C ASP A 236 -7.89 0.79 13.75
N LEU A 237 -6.58 0.63 13.88
CA LEU A 237 -5.87 -0.64 13.97
C LEU A 237 -4.67 -0.49 14.90
N ASN A 238 -4.21 -1.63 15.45
CA ASN A 238 -3.05 -1.68 16.35
C ASN A 238 -1.74 -2.08 15.65
N TRP A 239 -1.80 -2.45 14.35
CA TRP A 239 -0.64 -2.88 13.56
C TRP A 239 -0.49 -2.04 12.30
N GLY A 240 0.54 -1.21 12.27
CA GLY A 240 0.85 -0.27 11.19
C GLY A 240 1.68 0.91 11.70
N VAL A 241 1.97 1.87 10.82
CA VAL A 241 2.66 3.12 11.17
C VAL A 241 1.71 4.02 11.96
N PRO A 242 1.99 4.39 13.22
CA PRO A 242 1.12 5.27 14.01
C PRO A 242 0.90 6.63 13.34
N VAL A 243 -0.32 7.13 13.38
CA VAL A 243 -0.65 8.48 12.87
C VAL A 243 0.05 9.53 13.73
N PRO A 244 0.89 10.41 13.16
CA PRO A 244 1.74 11.33 13.92
C PRO A 244 1.03 12.64 14.31
N LEU A 245 -0.21 12.55 14.76
CA LEU A 245 -1.01 13.71 15.16
C LEU A 245 -1.47 13.60 16.62
N PRO A 246 -1.62 14.72 17.35
CA PRO A 246 -2.31 14.74 18.63
C PRO A 246 -3.75 14.24 18.46
N ASN A 247 -4.25 13.49 19.44
CA ASN A 247 -5.61 12.91 19.44
C ASN A 247 -5.86 11.89 18.30
N ALA A 248 -4.82 11.18 17.87
CA ALA A 248 -4.89 10.07 16.92
C ALA A 248 -4.48 8.73 17.55
N GLU A 249 -4.61 8.59 18.87
CA GLU A 249 -4.30 7.37 19.61
C GLU A 249 -5.12 6.20 19.07
N GLY A 250 -4.48 5.04 18.89
CA GLY A 250 -5.12 3.84 18.35
C GLY A 250 -5.37 3.88 16.83
N LYS A 251 -4.74 4.83 16.14
CA LYS A 251 -4.82 4.95 14.67
C LYS A 251 -3.48 4.75 14.02
N VAL A 252 -3.51 4.07 12.87
CA VAL A 252 -2.35 3.87 12.01
C VAL A 252 -2.62 4.41 10.61
N LEU A 253 -1.56 4.67 9.87
CA LEU A 253 -1.64 4.97 8.46
C LEU A 253 -2.21 3.75 7.72
N TYR A 254 -3.02 4.02 6.69
CA TYR A 254 -3.55 2.96 5.85
C TYR A 254 -2.41 2.29 5.07
N VAL A 255 -2.40 0.96 5.03
CA VAL A 255 -1.32 0.18 4.40
C VAL A 255 -1.00 0.63 2.97
N TRP A 256 -2.00 1.05 2.20
CA TRP A 256 -1.80 1.55 0.83
C TRP A 256 -1.38 3.03 0.77
N PHE A 257 -1.32 3.72 1.91
CA PHE A 257 -0.65 5.00 2.05
C PHE A 257 0.83 4.79 2.39
N ASP A 258 1.13 3.96 3.38
CA ASP A 258 2.51 3.77 3.82
C ASP A 258 3.33 2.85 2.90
N ALA A 259 2.76 1.78 2.35
CA ALA A 259 3.49 0.84 1.50
C ALA A 259 4.24 1.51 0.32
N PRO A 260 3.65 2.38 -0.52
CA PRO A 260 4.38 3.03 -1.60
C PRO A 260 5.44 4.03 -1.10
N ILE A 261 5.29 4.61 0.10
CA ILE A 261 6.34 5.41 0.74
C ILE A 261 7.54 4.54 1.11
N GLY A 262 7.36 3.23 1.23
CA GLY A 262 8.44 2.24 1.37
C GLY A 262 9.54 2.41 0.32
N TYR A 263 9.19 2.67 -0.92
CA TYR A 263 10.19 2.91 -1.96
C TYR A 263 11.10 4.10 -1.63
N ILE A 264 10.54 5.16 -1.05
CA ILE A 264 11.28 6.36 -0.66
C ILE A 264 12.16 6.06 0.57
N SER A 265 11.59 5.43 1.60
CA SER A 265 12.34 5.11 2.83
C SER A 265 13.48 4.13 2.59
N PHE A 266 13.27 3.11 1.76
CA PHE A 266 14.30 2.14 1.39
C PHE A 266 15.40 2.78 0.52
N THR A 267 15.02 3.74 -0.33
CA THR A 267 16.02 4.55 -1.06
C THR A 267 16.84 5.42 -0.10
N LYS A 268 16.24 5.98 0.96
CA LYS A 268 16.97 6.70 2.00
C LYS A 268 17.98 5.80 2.72
N GLU A 269 17.56 4.58 3.13
CA GLU A 269 18.45 3.59 3.76
C GLU A 269 19.62 3.21 2.85
N TRP A 270 19.33 2.93 1.58
CA TRP A 270 20.35 2.64 0.58
C TRP A 270 21.33 3.81 0.37
N ALA A 271 20.80 5.01 0.24
CA ALA A 271 21.61 6.20 0.00
C ALA A 271 22.55 6.50 1.19
N GLU A 272 22.03 6.38 2.43
CA GLU A 272 22.83 6.51 3.65
C GLU A 272 24.00 5.50 3.69
N LYS A 273 23.74 4.23 3.35
CA LYS A 273 24.76 3.16 3.31
C LYS A 273 25.82 3.39 2.22
N ASN A 274 25.48 4.09 1.15
CA ASN A 274 26.33 4.25 -0.03
C ASN A 274 26.88 5.68 -0.24
N GLY A 275 26.66 6.58 0.73
CA GLY A 275 27.11 7.98 0.64
C GLY A 275 26.48 8.74 -0.53
N LYS A 276 25.24 8.40 -0.90
CA LYS A 276 24.47 9.03 -1.97
C LYS A 276 23.38 9.93 -1.41
N ASN A 277 22.84 10.79 -2.26
CA ASN A 277 21.70 11.63 -1.91
C ASN A 277 20.42 11.04 -2.52
N TRP A 278 19.49 10.56 -1.68
CA TRP A 278 18.24 9.98 -2.12
C TRP A 278 17.35 10.93 -2.93
N LYS A 279 17.45 12.25 -2.67
CA LYS A 279 16.68 13.29 -3.38
C LYS A 279 17.02 13.33 -4.86
N ASP A 280 18.24 13.00 -5.22
CA ASP A 280 18.66 12.96 -6.63
C ASP A 280 17.89 11.94 -7.44
N TYR A 281 17.28 10.93 -6.79
CA TYR A 281 16.49 9.87 -7.42
C TYR A 281 14.99 10.14 -7.40
N TRP A 282 14.49 10.90 -6.42
CA TRP A 282 13.06 11.11 -6.19
C TRP A 282 12.58 12.54 -6.46
N GLN A 283 13.48 13.53 -6.46
CA GLN A 283 13.14 14.95 -6.52
C GLN A 283 13.88 15.70 -7.65
N SER A 284 14.59 14.99 -8.52
CA SER A 284 15.37 15.57 -9.62
C SER A 284 14.82 15.16 -10.97
N GLU A 285 14.55 16.13 -11.84
CA GLU A 285 14.15 15.94 -13.24
C GLU A 285 15.22 15.16 -14.06
N GLU A 286 16.45 15.04 -13.52
CA GLU A 286 17.52 14.23 -14.13
C GLU A 286 17.35 12.72 -13.82
N SER A 287 16.35 12.32 -13.07
CA SER A 287 16.03 10.94 -12.75
C SER A 287 14.76 10.49 -13.46
N ASP A 288 14.75 9.24 -13.93
CA ASP A 288 13.54 8.57 -14.38
C ASP A 288 13.08 7.59 -13.29
N LEU A 289 11.85 7.74 -12.84
CA LEU A 289 11.20 6.85 -11.88
C LEU A 289 10.37 5.80 -12.63
N VAL A 290 10.70 4.52 -12.43
CA VAL A 290 10.04 3.39 -13.12
C VAL A 290 9.59 2.36 -12.12
N HIS A 291 8.28 2.05 -12.11
CA HIS A 291 7.67 1.06 -11.23
C HIS A 291 7.34 -0.23 -12.00
N PHE A 292 7.81 -1.38 -11.49
CA PHE A 292 7.37 -2.70 -11.94
C PHE A 292 6.32 -3.24 -10.99
N ILE A 293 5.10 -3.42 -11.49
CA ILE A 293 3.93 -3.71 -10.66
C ILE A 293 3.12 -4.90 -11.19
N GLY A 294 2.40 -5.58 -10.32
CA GLY A 294 1.36 -6.53 -10.67
C GLY A 294 0.04 -5.85 -11.03
N LYS A 295 -0.88 -6.59 -11.64
CA LYS A 295 -2.20 -6.08 -12.03
C LYS A 295 -2.96 -5.46 -10.84
N ASP A 296 -2.88 -6.08 -9.67
CA ASP A 296 -3.61 -5.65 -8.47
C ASP A 296 -3.07 -4.34 -7.88
N ASN A 297 -1.86 -3.92 -8.30
CA ASN A 297 -1.21 -2.70 -7.84
C ASN A 297 -1.46 -1.48 -8.73
N ILE A 298 -2.15 -1.64 -9.88
CA ILE A 298 -2.33 -0.57 -10.89
C ILE A 298 -2.95 0.69 -10.26
N VAL A 299 -4.07 0.54 -9.56
CA VAL A 299 -4.78 1.69 -8.97
C VAL A 299 -3.89 2.47 -7.99
N PHE A 300 -3.11 1.75 -7.19
CA PHE A 300 -2.25 2.38 -6.19
C PHE A 300 -1.07 3.12 -6.80
N HIS A 301 -0.42 2.54 -7.81
CA HIS A 301 0.75 3.14 -8.45
C HIS A 301 0.42 4.16 -9.55
N CYS A 302 -0.76 4.06 -10.16
CA CYS A 302 -1.14 4.94 -11.25
C CYS A 302 -2.11 6.06 -10.84
N ILE A 303 -2.80 5.93 -9.70
CA ILE A 303 -3.77 6.93 -9.22
C ILE A 303 -3.39 7.45 -7.83
N ILE A 304 -3.38 6.57 -6.81
CA ILE A 304 -3.28 7.00 -5.41
C ILE A 304 -1.89 7.58 -5.10
N PHE A 305 -0.83 6.85 -5.40
CA PHE A 305 0.53 7.31 -5.11
C PHE A 305 0.93 8.56 -5.92
N PRO A 306 0.63 8.68 -7.23
CA PRO A 306 0.82 9.93 -7.95
C PRO A 306 0.04 11.12 -7.37
N ALA A 307 -1.22 10.92 -6.95
CA ALA A 307 -1.99 11.95 -6.25
C ALA A 307 -1.33 12.37 -4.93
N MET A 308 -0.80 11.40 -4.15
CA MET A 308 -0.04 11.68 -2.92
C MET A 308 1.24 12.48 -3.22
N MET A 309 2.01 12.09 -4.23
CA MET A 309 3.24 12.79 -4.64
C MET A 309 2.92 14.21 -5.14
N LYS A 310 1.84 14.38 -5.92
CA LYS A 310 1.36 15.69 -6.37
C LYS A 310 0.93 16.56 -5.19
N ALA A 311 0.21 16.00 -4.23
CA ALA A 311 -0.19 16.68 -3.00
C ALA A 311 1.03 17.13 -2.18
N HIS A 312 2.07 16.30 -2.09
CA HIS A 312 3.30 16.61 -1.40
C HIS A 312 4.09 17.72 -2.13
N GLY A 313 4.22 17.63 -3.45
CA GLY A 313 4.78 18.68 -4.29
C GLY A 313 6.29 18.59 -4.55
N ASP A 314 7.02 17.71 -3.86
CA ASP A 314 8.49 17.64 -3.95
C ASP A 314 8.99 16.47 -4.83
N TYR A 315 8.11 15.58 -5.26
CA TYR A 315 8.48 14.34 -5.95
C TYR A 315 8.24 14.43 -7.46
N ILE A 316 9.13 13.77 -8.24
CA ILE A 316 8.92 13.58 -9.67
C ILE A 316 7.88 12.49 -9.92
N MET A 317 7.16 12.59 -11.04
CA MET A 317 6.18 11.57 -11.44
C MET A 317 6.85 10.37 -12.11
N PRO A 318 6.29 9.15 -11.96
CA PRO A 318 6.73 7.98 -12.72
C PRO A 318 6.58 8.18 -14.22
N LYS A 319 7.42 7.43 -14.98
CA LYS A 319 7.35 7.36 -16.45
C LYS A 319 6.62 6.13 -16.91
#